data_5a421f78d3ba841e3c32631890cb10da
#
_entry.id   5a421f78d3ba841e3c32631890cb10da
#
_cell.length_a   1.000
_cell.length_b   1.000
_cell.length_c   1.000
_cell.angle_alpha   90.00
_cell.angle_beta   90.00
_cell.angle_gamma   90.00
#
_symmetry.space_group_name_H-M   'P 1'
#
loop_
_entity.id
_entity.type
_entity.pdbx_description
1 polymer ?
#
loop_
_entity_poly.entity_id
_entity_poly.type
_entity_poly.pdbx_seq_one_letter_code
_entity_poly.pdbx_strand_id
1 'polypeptide(L)' 'MFETLKNLLVEELQLNAEDITMESELANDLGINSIELAALIMLCEDKFGVTIEDEDIHKFVTVADVVAYLEEHAN' A
#
# COMPACT_ATOMS: atom_id res chain seq x y z
N MET A 1 -10.97 4.35 -2.21
CA MET A 1 -9.87 3.46 -1.78
C MET A 1 -8.54 4.17 -1.54
N PHE A 2 -8.17 5.09 -2.42
CA PHE A 2 -6.90 5.82 -2.27
C PHE A 2 -6.79 6.53 -0.92
N GLU A 3 -7.82 7.25 -0.51
CA GLU A 3 -7.78 7.99 0.77
C GLU A 3 -7.62 7.06 1.96
N THR A 4 -8.25 5.90 1.92
CA THR A 4 -8.15 4.94 3.00
C THR A 4 -6.73 4.38 3.09
N LEU A 5 -6.14 4.05 1.94
CA LEU A 5 -4.76 3.55 1.91
C LEU A 5 -3.78 4.64 2.34
N LYS A 6 -4.00 5.87 1.87
CA LYS A 6 -3.15 7.00 2.25
C LYS A 6 -3.17 7.21 3.77
N ASN A 7 -4.34 7.17 4.38
CA ASN A 7 -4.46 7.30 5.83
C ASN A 7 -3.73 6.18 6.55
N LEU A 8 -3.81 4.97 6.03
CA LEU A 8 -3.11 3.82 6.60
C LEU A 8 -1.60 4.03 6.56
N LEU A 9 -1.08 4.50 5.43
CA LEU A 9 0.35 4.79 5.28
C LEU A 9 0.81 5.87 6.25
N VAL A 10 0.02 6.93 6.41
CA VAL A 10 0.35 8.01 7.33
C VAL A 10 0.37 7.52 8.77
N GLU A 11 -0.64 6.78 9.17
CA GLU A 11 -0.78 6.32 10.55
C GLU A 11 0.19 5.21 10.93
N GLU A 12 0.38 4.24 10.04
CA GLU A 12 1.16 3.05 10.38
C GLU A 12 2.63 3.17 10.03
N LEU A 13 2.96 3.86 8.95
CA LEU A 13 4.34 4.04 8.52
C LEU A 13 4.86 5.45 8.78
N GLN A 14 4.01 6.31 9.33
CA GLN A 14 4.37 7.69 9.70
C GLN A 14 4.89 8.51 8.51
N LEU A 15 4.30 8.28 7.35
CA LEU A 15 4.64 9.02 6.14
C LEU A 15 3.89 10.36 6.10
N ASN A 16 4.43 11.31 5.34
CA ASN A 16 3.77 12.60 5.15
C ASN A 16 2.69 12.46 4.09
N ALA A 17 1.47 12.89 4.42
CA ALA A 17 0.35 12.83 3.48
C ALA A 17 0.65 13.56 2.18
N GLU A 18 1.41 14.65 2.26
CA GLU A 18 1.76 15.47 1.10
C GLU A 18 2.60 14.73 0.07
N ASP A 19 3.34 13.71 0.51
CA ASP A 19 4.22 12.95 -0.36
C ASP A 19 3.51 11.78 -1.03
N ILE A 20 2.27 11.50 -0.63
CA ILE A 20 1.55 10.32 -1.11
C ILE A 20 0.58 10.70 -2.22
N THR A 21 0.90 10.23 -3.44
CA THR A 21 0.03 10.36 -4.62
C THR A 21 -0.10 9.01 -5.28
N MET A 22 -0.98 8.90 -6.24
CA MET A 22 -1.15 7.65 -6.97
C MET A 22 0.13 7.24 -7.71
N GLU A 23 0.90 8.22 -8.16
CA GLU A 23 2.15 7.98 -8.88
C GLU A 23 3.35 7.75 -7.99
N SER A 24 3.22 7.95 -6.68
CA SER A 24 4.34 7.76 -5.76
C SER A 24 4.83 6.32 -5.78
N GLU A 25 6.12 6.13 -5.96
CA GLU A 25 6.73 4.80 -5.89
C GLU A 25 6.99 4.45 -4.43
N LEU A 26 6.55 3.27 -4.05
CA LEU A 26 6.62 2.85 -2.66
C LEU A 26 8.05 2.85 -2.12
N ALA A 27 8.98 2.31 -2.89
CA ALA A 27 10.37 2.24 -2.46
C ALA A 27 11.12 3.55 -2.71
N ASN A 28 11.01 4.10 -3.92
CA ASN A 28 11.83 5.25 -4.31
C ASN A 28 11.33 6.58 -3.76
N ASP A 29 10.02 6.78 -3.79
CA ASP A 29 9.46 8.07 -3.37
C ASP A 29 9.09 8.09 -1.89
N LEU A 30 8.57 6.98 -1.38
CA LEU A 30 8.12 6.91 0.01
C LEU A 30 9.13 6.24 0.94
N GLY A 31 10.18 5.66 0.38
CA GLY A 31 11.24 5.04 1.17
C GLY A 31 10.81 3.80 1.93
N ILE A 32 9.80 3.09 1.42
CA ILE A 32 9.30 1.89 2.07
C ILE A 32 10.22 0.72 1.73
N ASN A 33 10.83 0.12 2.75
CA ASN A 33 11.69 -1.05 2.54
C ASN A 33 10.88 -2.34 2.55
N SER A 34 11.56 -3.47 2.33
CA SER A 34 10.87 -4.77 2.22
C SER A 34 10.14 -5.16 3.49
N ILE A 35 10.70 -4.83 4.65
CA ILE A 35 10.08 -5.14 5.95
C ILE A 35 8.82 -4.30 6.13
N GLU A 36 8.89 -3.02 5.80
CA GLU A 36 7.75 -2.12 5.90
C GLU A 36 6.67 -2.50 4.91
N LEU A 37 7.06 -2.91 3.70
CA LEU A 37 6.11 -3.37 2.70
C LEU A 37 5.36 -4.61 3.17
N ALA A 38 6.08 -5.56 3.75
CA ALA A 38 5.45 -6.77 4.30
C ALA A 38 4.44 -6.41 5.39
N ALA A 39 4.81 -5.49 6.27
CA ALA A 39 3.90 -5.03 7.32
C ALA A 39 2.66 -4.34 6.72
N LEU A 40 2.86 -3.53 5.69
CA LEU A 40 1.76 -2.85 5.00
C LEU A 40 0.82 -3.85 4.36
N ILE A 41 1.37 -4.90 3.74
CA ILE A 41 0.55 -5.94 3.12
C ILE A 41 -0.32 -6.62 4.17
N MET A 42 0.24 -6.97 5.31
CA MET A 42 -0.51 -7.60 6.40
C MET A 42 -1.62 -6.68 6.91
N LEU A 43 -1.33 -5.40 7.05
CA LEU A 43 -2.33 -4.42 7.48
C LEU A 43 -3.45 -4.29 6.46
N CYS A 44 -3.12 -4.31 5.18
CA CYS A 44 -4.12 -4.24 4.12
C CYS A 44 -5.01 -5.48 4.12
N GLU A 45 -4.41 -6.65 4.30
CA GLU A 45 -5.18 -7.90 4.36
C GLU A 45 -6.18 -7.87 5.51
N ASP A 46 -5.73 -7.38 6.66
CA ASP A 46 -6.57 -7.32 7.84
C ASP A 46 -7.66 -6.26 7.73
N LYS A 47 -7.29 -5.07 7.26
CA LYS A 47 -8.21 -3.94 7.20
C LYS A 47 -9.26 -4.09 6.10
N PHE A 48 -8.86 -4.59 4.96
CA PHE A 48 -9.75 -4.68 3.79
C PHE A 48 -10.32 -6.08 3.55
N GLY A 49 -9.90 -7.06 4.34
CA GLY A 49 -10.41 -8.42 4.21
C GLY A 49 -10.00 -9.10 2.92
N VAL A 50 -8.81 -8.81 2.43
CA VAL A 50 -8.30 -9.40 1.18
C VAL A 50 -7.16 -10.36 1.49
N THR A 51 -6.89 -11.26 0.55
CA THR A 51 -5.72 -12.12 0.60
C THR A 51 -4.78 -11.69 -0.52
N ILE A 52 -3.55 -11.32 -0.16
CA ILE A 52 -2.57 -10.85 -1.13
C ILE A 52 -1.49 -11.92 -1.28
N GLU A 53 -1.34 -12.42 -2.50
CA GLU A 53 -0.36 -13.47 -2.78
C GLU A 53 1.05 -12.90 -2.87
N ASP A 54 2.05 -13.70 -2.49
CA ASP A 54 3.45 -13.26 -2.55
C ASP A 54 3.84 -12.80 -3.95
N GLU A 55 3.36 -13.50 -4.97
CA GLU A 55 3.68 -13.15 -6.36
C GLU A 55 3.09 -11.80 -6.76
N ASP A 56 1.97 -11.40 -6.15
CA ASP A 56 1.35 -10.11 -6.43
C ASP A 56 2.09 -8.96 -5.76
N ILE A 57 2.76 -9.23 -4.63
CA ILE A 57 3.52 -8.21 -3.91
C ILE A 57 4.62 -7.63 -4.81
N HIS A 58 5.22 -8.46 -5.64
CA HIS A 58 6.28 -8.00 -6.54
C HIS A 58 5.80 -7.04 -7.62
N LYS A 59 4.49 -6.95 -7.82
CA LYS A 59 3.90 -6.04 -8.80
C LYS A 59 3.61 -4.67 -8.22
N PHE A 60 3.72 -4.52 -6.91
CA PHE A 60 3.41 -3.26 -6.23
C PHE A 60 4.61 -2.32 -6.31
N VAL A 61 4.60 -1.46 -7.31
CA VAL A 61 5.65 -0.46 -7.48
C VAL A 61 5.18 0.91 -7.00
N THR A 62 3.96 1.28 -7.36
CA THR A 62 3.39 2.58 -6.99
C THR A 62 2.18 2.41 -6.09
N VAL A 63 1.75 3.53 -5.50
CA VAL A 63 0.52 3.56 -4.70
C VAL A 63 -0.67 3.14 -5.56
N ALA A 64 -0.69 3.55 -6.83
CA ALA A 64 -1.76 3.17 -7.76
C ALA A 64 -1.87 1.66 -7.92
N ASP A 65 -0.74 0.96 -7.93
CA ASP A 65 -0.74 -0.50 -8.06
C ASP A 65 -1.46 -1.15 -6.89
N VAL A 66 -1.20 -0.66 -5.69
CA VAL A 66 -1.83 -1.20 -4.48
C VAL A 66 -3.32 -0.86 -4.46
N VAL A 67 -3.66 0.37 -4.80
CA VAL A 67 -5.07 0.82 -4.84
C VAL A 67 -5.85 -0.03 -5.84
N ALA A 68 -5.31 -0.24 -7.04
CA ALA A 68 -5.97 -1.04 -8.06
C ALA A 68 -6.22 -2.47 -7.58
N TYR A 69 -5.23 -3.06 -6.95
CA TYR A 69 -5.35 -4.42 -6.42
C TYR A 69 -6.46 -4.48 -5.36
N LEU A 70 -6.46 -3.54 -4.43
CA LEU A 70 -7.44 -3.51 -3.36
C LEU A 70 -8.85 -3.29 -3.90
N GLU A 71 -9.01 -2.41 -4.88
CA GLU A 71 -10.32 -2.15 -5.48
C GLU A 71 -10.86 -3.37 -6.23
N GLU A 72 -9.96 -4.15 -6.80
CA GLU A 72 -10.35 -5.35 -7.53
C GLU A 72 -10.72 -6.50 -6.61
N HIS A 73 -10.05 -6.64 -5.47
CA HIS A 73 -10.20 -7.80 -4.59
C HIS A 73 -10.95 -7.52 -3.29
N ALA A 74 -11.02 -6.28 -2.84
CA ALA A 74 -11.74 -5.94 -1.62
C ALA A 74 -13.23 -5.85 -1.86
N ASN A 75 -14.00 -6.24 -0.87
CA ASN A 75 -15.45 -6.11 -0.92
C ASN A 75 -15.91 -4.84 -0.23
#